data_cd1defb3bb8bc3adcb5ffaa69d33d572
#
_entry.id   cd1defb3bb8bc3adcb5ffaa69d33d572
#
_cell.length_a   1.000
_cell.length_b   1.000
_cell.length_c   1.000
_cell.angle_alpha   90.00
_cell.angle_beta   90.00
_cell.angle_gamma   90.00
#
_symmetry.space_group_name_H-M   'P 1'
#
loop_
_entity.id
_entity.type
_entity.pdbx_description
1 polymer ?
#
loop_
_entity_poly.entity_id
_entity_poly.type
_entity_poly.pdbx_seq_one_letter_code
_entity_poly.pdbx_strand_id
1 'polypeptide(L)'
;MIAVLLLAFGCPDSIESIEPFITNVMGGRKPSPNQLQKIKERYLMIGGRSPLLDITKKQAEALEKELNSTSSFSPPYKGGDRGGRYFKVFVGMRYWHPFIKDTLNEIKNSGAERIVAVVMAPHYSKISTDGYIKAVNEAMAELTPLFPPLEKGGEGGFDISFINNWHTHPLFLKTVAEKIKNGISYFSPLIPSPLRGEGKGEGVQVIFSAHSLPEKDALYVKQLNETIEGIIRHTGDITWHLGFQSKGMSAGEWLEPTVDSILDKLSEDGKKYILIVPVGFVSDNIETLYDIDIIYKETAKSLGLIFHRTESLNDSPKFIESLAAIIREHLQQLI
;
A
#
# COMPACT_ATOMS: atom_id res chain seq x y z
N MET A 1 -3.07 -12.12 24.10
CA MET A 1 -2.69 -12.12 22.66
C MET A 1 -2.88 -10.74 22.06
N ILE A 2 -1.97 -10.30 21.17
CA ILE A 2 -2.13 -9.05 20.40
C ILE A 2 -2.60 -9.40 18.99
N ALA A 3 -3.73 -8.85 18.56
CA ALA A 3 -4.18 -8.94 17.17
C ALA A 3 -3.59 -7.80 16.35
N VAL A 4 -3.02 -8.12 15.19
CA VAL A 4 -2.61 -7.15 14.17
C VAL A 4 -3.63 -7.22 13.05
N LEU A 5 -4.30 -6.11 12.73
CA LEU A 5 -5.31 -6.03 11.67
C LEU A 5 -4.73 -5.26 10.49
N LEU A 6 -4.40 -5.95 9.40
CA LEU A 6 -3.99 -5.33 8.15
C LEU A 6 -5.22 -4.81 7.42
N LEU A 7 -5.28 -3.49 7.22
CA LEU A 7 -6.38 -2.81 6.55
C LEU A 7 -6.03 -2.51 5.09
N ALA A 8 -6.75 -3.10 4.15
CA ALA A 8 -6.56 -2.91 2.74
C ALA A 8 -7.87 -2.58 1.99
N PHE A 9 -7.73 -2.12 0.75
CA PHE A 9 -8.88 -1.63 -0.04
C PHE A 9 -9.89 -2.73 -0.35
N GLY A 10 -9.38 -3.90 -0.72
CA GLY A 10 -10.17 -5.00 -1.24
C GLY A 10 -10.16 -5.04 -2.76
N CYS A 11 -10.51 -6.18 -3.30
CA CYS A 11 -10.59 -6.40 -4.74
C CYS A 11 -11.58 -7.52 -5.04
N PRO A 12 -12.22 -7.52 -6.23
CA PRO A 12 -13.04 -8.63 -6.66
C PRO A 12 -12.16 -9.86 -6.91
N ASP A 13 -12.68 -11.02 -6.57
CA ASP A 13 -12.05 -12.33 -6.69
C ASP A 13 -12.44 -13.07 -7.98
N SER A 14 -13.44 -12.55 -8.71
CA SER A 14 -13.90 -13.05 -10.02
C SER A 14 -14.50 -11.90 -10.84
N ILE A 15 -14.78 -12.17 -12.12
CA ILE A 15 -15.45 -11.20 -13.02
C ILE A 15 -16.90 -10.92 -12.55
N GLU A 16 -17.57 -11.92 -11.97
CA GLU A 16 -18.93 -11.79 -11.46
C GLU A 16 -18.99 -10.89 -10.22
N SER A 17 -17.94 -10.89 -9.42
CA SER A 17 -17.86 -10.09 -8.20
C SER A 17 -17.48 -8.61 -8.46
N ILE A 18 -17.16 -8.22 -9.69
CA ILE A 18 -16.82 -6.82 -10.02
C ILE A 18 -17.99 -5.87 -9.77
N GLU A 19 -19.21 -6.20 -10.19
CA GLU A 19 -20.36 -5.31 -10.00
C GLU A 19 -20.66 -5.06 -8.51
N PRO A 20 -20.79 -6.09 -7.64
CA PRO A 20 -21.02 -5.85 -6.22
C PRO A 20 -19.83 -5.16 -5.54
N PHE A 21 -18.58 -5.46 -5.92
CA PHE A 21 -17.42 -4.76 -5.43
C PHE A 21 -17.46 -3.25 -5.75
N ILE A 22 -17.69 -2.89 -7.02
CA ILE A 22 -17.78 -1.48 -7.43
C ILE A 22 -18.97 -0.78 -6.78
N THR A 23 -20.08 -1.49 -6.60
CA THR A 23 -21.24 -0.97 -5.86
C THR A 23 -20.86 -0.59 -4.42
N ASN A 24 -20.05 -1.42 -3.74
CA ASN A 24 -19.53 -1.10 -2.41
C ASN A 24 -18.61 0.13 -2.44
N VAL A 25 -17.69 0.20 -3.41
CA VAL A 25 -16.79 1.37 -3.60
C VAL A 25 -17.58 2.65 -3.84
N MET A 26 -18.69 2.57 -4.59
CA MET A 26 -19.57 3.72 -4.90
C MET A 26 -20.61 4.01 -3.77
N GLY A 27 -20.45 3.43 -2.58
CA GLY A 27 -21.35 3.66 -1.46
C GLY A 27 -22.78 3.17 -1.68
N GLY A 28 -22.94 2.03 -2.35
CA GLY A 28 -24.21 1.38 -2.64
C GLY A 28 -24.84 1.77 -3.99
N ARG A 29 -24.25 2.70 -4.75
CA ARG A 29 -24.71 3.03 -6.10
C ARG A 29 -24.16 2.02 -7.10
N LYS A 30 -25.04 1.50 -7.95
CA LYS A 30 -24.61 0.62 -9.06
C LYS A 30 -23.87 1.42 -10.13
N PRO A 31 -22.80 0.87 -10.70
CA PRO A 31 -22.16 1.45 -11.89
C PRO A 31 -23.11 1.40 -13.09
N SER A 32 -23.00 2.34 -14.02
CA SER A 32 -23.71 2.24 -15.29
C SER A 32 -23.20 1.02 -16.10
N PRO A 33 -24.01 0.45 -17.01
CA PRO A 33 -23.58 -0.69 -17.83
C PRO A 33 -22.27 -0.45 -18.57
N ASN A 34 -22.06 0.75 -19.11
CA ASN A 34 -20.84 1.13 -19.82
C ASN A 34 -19.63 1.22 -18.86
N GLN A 35 -19.82 1.77 -17.65
CA GLN A 35 -18.76 1.79 -16.63
C GLN A 35 -18.38 0.38 -16.20
N LEU A 36 -19.38 -0.47 -15.93
CA LEU A 36 -19.16 -1.85 -15.53
C LEU A 36 -18.40 -2.62 -16.61
N GLN A 37 -18.79 -2.46 -17.88
CA GLN A 37 -18.14 -3.13 -19.00
C GLN A 37 -16.66 -2.72 -19.10
N LYS A 38 -16.34 -1.43 -19.04
CA LYS A 38 -14.97 -0.93 -19.07
C LYS A 38 -14.12 -1.47 -17.90
N ILE A 39 -14.71 -1.58 -16.70
CA ILE A 39 -14.00 -2.12 -15.54
C ILE A 39 -13.74 -3.62 -15.74
N LYS A 40 -14.74 -4.39 -16.22
CA LYS A 40 -14.57 -5.81 -16.53
C LYS A 40 -13.45 -6.05 -17.56
N GLU A 41 -13.40 -5.24 -18.61
CA GLU A 41 -12.32 -5.31 -19.61
C GLU A 41 -10.94 -5.12 -18.99
N ARG A 42 -10.75 -4.13 -18.08
CA ARG A 42 -9.49 -3.95 -17.36
C ARG A 42 -9.11 -5.18 -16.55
N TYR A 43 -10.07 -5.78 -15.82
CA TYR A 43 -9.80 -7.00 -15.04
C TYR A 43 -9.48 -8.19 -15.96
N LEU A 44 -10.15 -8.34 -17.10
CA LEU A 44 -9.84 -9.39 -18.07
C LEU A 44 -8.39 -9.27 -18.59
N MET A 45 -7.90 -8.07 -18.83
CA MET A 45 -6.54 -7.84 -19.30
C MET A 45 -5.47 -8.23 -18.28
N ILE A 46 -5.78 -8.29 -17.00
CA ILE A 46 -4.87 -8.75 -15.93
C ILE A 46 -5.14 -10.19 -15.47
N GLY A 47 -5.93 -10.97 -16.23
CA GLY A 47 -6.22 -12.38 -15.92
C GLY A 47 -7.52 -12.61 -15.13
N GLY A 48 -8.44 -11.64 -15.12
CA GLY A 48 -9.81 -11.76 -14.60
C GLY A 48 -9.97 -11.45 -13.11
N ARG A 49 -8.89 -11.29 -12.34
CA ARG A 49 -8.91 -10.94 -10.92
C ARG A 49 -7.68 -10.14 -10.49
N SER A 50 -7.79 -9.40 -9.40
CA SER A 50 -6.65 -8.74 -8.79
C SER A 50 -5.93 -9.67 -7.80
N PRO A 51 -4.59 -9.68 -7.74
CA PRO A 51 -3.85 -10.48 -6.77
C PRO A 51 -3.83 -9.88 -5.35
N LEU A 52 -4.40 -8.70 -5.13
CA LEU A 52 -4.27 -7.93 -3.89
C LEU A 52 -4.63 -8.75 -2.63
N LEU A 53 -5.74 -9.50 -2.65
CA LEU A 53 -6.16 -10.29 -1.50
C LEU A 53 -5.17 -11.42 -1.20
N ASP A 54 -4.74 -12.14 -2.24
CA ASP A 54 -3.77 -13.24 -2.08
C ASP A 54 -2.43 -12.72 -1.54
N ILE A 55 -1.97 -11.56 -2.05
CA ILE A 55 -0.76 -10.89 -1.57
C ILE A 55 -0.94 -10.46 -0.10
N THR A 56 -2.05 -9.82 0.24
CA THR A 56 -2.28 -9.35 1.63
C THR A 56 -2.36 -10.52 2.61
N LYS A 57 -2.92 -11.66 2.22
CA LYS A 57 -2.90 -12.89 3.03
C LYS A 57 -1.48 -13.41 3.25
N LYS A 58 -0.66 -13.47 2.20
CA LYS A 58 0.76 -13.85 2.32
C LYS A 58 1.54 -12.87 3.19
N GLN A 59 1.26 -11.56 3.08
CA GLN A 59 1.83 -10.55 3.98
C GLN A 59 1.45 -10.83 5.43
N ALA A 60 0.18 -11.17 5.70
CA ALA A 60 -0.29 -11.48 7.05
C ALA A 60 0.39 -12.73 7.63
N GLU A 61 0.48 -13.82 6.86
CA GLU A 61 1.15 -15.06 7.27
C GLU A 61 2.65 -14.86 7.54
N ALA A 62 3.35 -14.15 6.64
CA ALA A 62 4.77 -13.85 6.79
C ALA A 62 5.03 -12.90 7.98
N LEU A 63 4.17 -11.90 8.18
CA LEU A 63 4.26 -10.95 9.27
C LEU A 63 3.99 -11.60 10.63
N GLU A 64 3.00 -12.49 10.72
CA GLU A 64 2.73 -13.27 11.94
C GLU A 64 3.94 -14.10 12.34
N LYS A 65 4.54 -14.79 11.38
CA LYS A 65 5.77 -15.55 11.59
C LYS A 65 6.92 -14.66 12.05
N GLU A 66 7.12 -13.50 11.39
CA GLU A 66 8.20 -12.57 11.74
C GLU A 66 8.00 -11.97 13.14
N LEU A 67 6.80 -11.56 13.49
CA LEU A 67 6.49 -10.99 14.81
C LEU A 67 6.71 -12.00 15.95
N ASN A 68 6.49 -13.30 15.70
CA ASN A 68 6.63 -14.36 16.67
C ASN A 68 8.03 -15.05 16.66
N SER A 69 8.88 -14.78 15.64
CA SER A 69 10.20 -15.44 15.51
C SER A 69 11.24 -14.90 16.48
N THR A 70 11.13 -13.65 16.91
CA THR A 70 12.09 -13.00 17.81
C THR A 70 11.59 -13.05 19.24
N SER A 71 12.17 -13.95 20.04
CA SER A 71 11.91 -14.12 21.48
C SER A 71 12.30 -12.91 22.36
N SER A 72 12.81 -11.84 21.77
CA SER A 72 13.34 -10.67 22.49
C SER A 72 12.31 -9.54 22.70
N PHE A 73 11.09 -9.64 22.18
CA PHE A 73 10.05 -8.66 22.47
C PHE A 73 9.16 -9.12 23.63
N SER A 74 9.74 -9.12 24.85
CA SER A 74 8.96 -9.08 26.09
C SER A 74 9.00 -7.64 26.58
N PRO A 75 7.99 -6.79 26.30
CA PRO A 75 7.92 -5.51 26.99
C PRO A 75 7.83 -5.76 28.50
N PRO A 76 8.51 -4.94 29.33
CA PRO A 76 8.45 -5.10 30.77
C PRO A 76 7.02 -4.81 31.26
N TYR A 77 6.24 -5.86 31.48
CA TYR A 77 4.96 -5.77 32.17
C TYR A 77 5.19 -5.88 33.67
N LYS A 78 4.65 -4.92 34.45
CA LYS A 78 4.64 -4.96 35.92
C LYS A 78 3.66 -6.01 36.44
N GLY A 79 3.90 -7.26 36.12
CA GLY A 79 3.10 -8.39 36.59
C GLY A 79 3.84 -9.67 36.22
N GLY A 80 4.42 -10.31 37.20
CA GLY A 80 5.41 -11.40 37.20
C GLY A 80 5.09 -12.69 36.43
N ASP A 81 4.43 -12.64 35.28
CA ASP A 81 4.21 -13.81 34.45
C ASP A 81 5.02 -13.72 33.16
N ARG A 82 5.93 -14.66 32.92
CA ARG A 82 6.80 -14.75 31.74
C ARG A 82 6.09 -15.33 30.51
N GLY A 83 4.82 -14.98 30.32
CA GLY A 83 4.08 -15.31 29.10
C GLY A 83 4.49 -14.41 27.95
N GLY A 84 5.32 -14.87 27.01
CA GLY A 84 5.63 -14.16 25.78
C GLY A 84 4.34 -13.76 25.07
N ARG A 85 4.21 -12.48 24.66
CA ARG A 85 3.04 -12.02 23.89
C ARG A 85 3.05 -12.70 22.53
N TYR A 86 1.99 -13.42 22.23
CA TYR A 86 1.76 -14.04 20.93
C TYR A 86 0.99 -13.04 20.04
N PHE A 87 1.43 -12.90 18.80
CA PHE A 87 0.77 -12.10 17.77
C PHE A 87 -0.05 -13.00 16.84
N LYS A 88 -1.24 -12.55 16.50
CA LYS A 88 -2.02 -13.13 15.39
C LYS A 88 -2.38 -12.03 14.42
N VAL A 89 -2.15 -12.28 13.13
CA VAL A 89 -2.35 -11.28 12.08
C VAL A 89 -3.61 -11.61 11.28
N PHE A 90 -4.45 -10.61 11.11
CA PHE A 90 -5.74 -10.68 10.43
C PHE A 90 -5.78 -9.71 9.26
N VAL A 91 -6.61 -10.00 8.28
CA VAL A 91 -6.81 -9.16 7.10
C VAL A 91 -8.23 -8.64 7.08
N GLY A 92 -8.41 -7.31 7.02
CA GLY A 92 -9.70 -6.65 6.87
C GLY A 92 -9.73 -5.78 5.63
N MET A 93 -10.66 -6.07 4.72
CA MET A 93 -10.85 -5.32 3.49
C MET A 93 -12.00 -4.31 3.63
N ARG A 94 -11.80 -3.10 3.09
CA ARG A 94 -12.81 -2.05 3.19
C ARG A 94 -14.02 -2.30 2.29
N TYR A 95 -13.79 -2.78 1.09
CA TYR A 95 -14.83 -2.85 0.04
C TYR A 95 -15.14 -4.26 -0.48
N TRP A 96 -14.42 -5.28 0.00
CA TRP A 96 -14.64 -6.68 -0.36
C TRP A 96 -14.30 -7.62 0.79
N HIS A 97 -14.52 -8.91 0.59
CA HIS A 97 -14.23 -9.94 1.59
C HIS A 97 -12.71 -10.19 1.76
N PRO A 98 -12.30 -10.50 3.00
CA PRO A 98 -13.06 -10.45 4.25
C PRO A 98 -13.30 -8.99 4.67
N PHE A 99 -14.55 -8.61 4.91
CA PHE A 99 -14.84 -7.25 5.35
C PHE A 99 -14.25 -6.95 6.73
N ILE A 100 -13.85 -5.69 6.98
CA ILE A 100 -13.34 -5.23 8.26
C ILE A 100 -14.24 -5.66 9.43
N LYS A 101 -15.56 -5.57 9.27
CA LYS A 101 -16.54 -5.96 10.27
C LYS A 101 -16.48 -7.46 10.61
N ASP A 102 -16.39 -8.31 9.59
CA ASP A 102 -16.33 -9.77 9.77
C ASP A 102 -15.02 -10.16 10.46
N THR A 103 -13.91 -9.52 10.07
CA THR A 103 -12.59 -9.75 10.66
C THR A 103 -12.53 -9.28 12.12
N LEU A 104 -13.16 -8.15 12.46
CA LEU A 104 -13.25 -7.69 13.85
C LEU A 104 -14.06 -8.68 14.72
N ASN A 105 -15.13 -9.30 14.19
CA ASN A 105 -15.82 -10.38 14.86
C ASN A 105 -14.92 -11.60 15.10
N GLU A 106 -14.11 -11.96 14.11
CA GLU A 106 -13.12 -13.06 14.27
C GLU A 106 -12.09 -12.73 15.35
N ILE A 107 -11.53 -11.52 15.33
CA ILE A 107 -10.58 -11.03 16.34
C ILE A 107 -11.20 -11.10 17.74
N LYS A 108 -12.45 -10.66 17.90
CA LYS A 108 -13.19 -10.75 19.13
C LYS A 108 -13.24 -12.18 19.66
N ASN A 109 -13.63 -13.11 18.80
CA ASN A 109 -13.79 -14.52 19.18
C ASN A 109 -12.44 -15.22 19.46
N SER A 110 -11.32 -14.62 19.02
CA SER A 110 -9.98 -15.14 19.26
C SER A 110 -9.42 -14.84 20.64
N GLY A 111 -10.11 -14.01 21.45
CA GLY A 111 -9.65 -13.61 22.79
C GLY A 111 -8.47 -12.62 22.78
N ALA A 112 -8.38 -11.80 21.72
CA ALA A 112 -7.38 -10.73 21.67
C ALA A 112 -7.66 -9.68 22.75
N GLU A 113 -6.61 -9.18 23.40
CA GLU A 113 -6.67 -8.14 24.42
C GLU A 113 -6.45 -6.74 23.83
N ARG A 114 -5.69 -6.68 22.76
CA ARG A 114 -5.32 -5.44 22.06
C ARG A 114 -5.34 -5.66 20.55
N ILE A 115 -5.74 -4.63 19.82
CA ILE A 115 -5.71 -4.60 18.36
C ILE A 115 -4.76 -3.49 17.91
N VAL A 116 -3.81 -3.83 17.02
CA VAL A 116 -3.02 -2.86 16.27
C VAL A 116 -3.51 -2.88 14.82
N ALA A 117 -4.22 -1.85 14.41
CA ALA A 117 -4.74 -1.73 13.05
C ALA A 117 -3.71 -0.98 12.17
N VAL A 118 -3.23 -1.64 11.12
CA VAL A 118 -2.22 -1.10 10.20
C VAL A 118 -2.86 -0.82 8.86
N VAL A 119 -2.87 0.45 8.44
CA VAL A 119 -3.30 0.81 7.08
C VAL A 119 -2.19 0.42 6.10
N MET A 120 -2.51 -0.46 5.13
CA MET A 120 -1.56 -0.97 4.14
C MET A 120 -1.30 0.03 2.99
N ALA A 121 -1.28 1.32 3.35
CA ALA A 121 -0.85 2.43 2.54
C ALA A 121 0.11 3.29 3.38
N PRO A 122 1.35 3.54 2.91
CA PRO A 122 2.35 4.23 3.73
C PRO A 122 2.02 5.70 4.00
N HIS A 123 1.28 6.35 3.10
CA HIS A 123 0.94 7.75 3.13
C HIS A 123 -0.47 7.97 3.67
N TYR A 124 -0.60 8.94 4.57
CA TYR A 124 -1.92 9.36 5.02
C TYR A 124 -2.64 10.17 3.94
N SER A 125 -3.90 9.88 3.72
CA SER A 125 -4.80 10.75 2.99
C SER A 125 -6.16 10.78 3.66
N LYS A 126 -6.78 11.96 3.71
CA LYS A 126 -8.09 12.14 4.35
C LYS A 126 -9.16 11.23 3.74
N ILE A 127 -9.15 11.05 2.43
CA ILE A 127 -10.16 10.23 1.73
C ILE A 127 -9.94 8.73 1.99
N SER A 128 -8.68 8.28 1.94
CA SER A 128 -8.35 6.86 2.08
C SER A 128 -8.20 6.45 3.54
N THR A 129 -7.27 7.05 4.26
CA THR A 129 -6.90 6.63 5.63
C THR A 129 -8.03 6.82 6.62
N ASP A 130 -8.70 8.00 6.63
CA ASP A 130 -9.85 8.22 7.51
C ASP A 130 -11.01 7.28 7.19
N GLY A 131 -11.13 6.86 5.94
CA GLY A 131 -12.13 5.88 5.55
C GLY A 131 -11.91 4.49 6.15
N TYR A 132 -10.66 4.06 6.35
CA TYR A 132 -10.36 2.82 7.09
C TYR A 132 -10.67 2.98 8.58
N ILE A 133 -10.20 4.07 9.18
CA ILE A 133 -10.44 4.35 10.61
C ILE A 133 -11.94 4.41 10.89
N LYS A 134 -12.69 5.10 10.04
CA LYS A 134 -14.14 5.17 10.12
C LYS A 134 -14.80 3.79 10.05
N ALA A 135 -14.43 2.96 9.07
CA ALA A 135 -14.99 1.62 8.90
C ALA A 135 -14.73 0.72 10.12
N VAL A 136 -13.53 0.82 10.71
CA VAL A 136 -13.20 0.11 11.95
C VAL A 136 -14.05 0.60 13.11
N ASN A 137 -14.14 1.93 13.31
CA ASN A 137 -14.91 2.51 14.41
C ASN A 137 -16.42 2.21 14.31
N GLU A 138 -16.99 2.25 13.10
CA GLU A 138 -18.38 1.88 12.86
C GLU A 138 -18.64 0.40 13.19
N ALA A 139 -17.76 -0.49 12.72
CA ALA A 139 -17.86 -1.90 13.03
C ALA A 139 -17.69 -2.18 14.53
N MET A 140 -16.77 -1.50 15.21
CA MET A 140 -16.61 -1.60 16.66
C MET A 140 -17.84 -1.13 17.43
N ALA A 141 -18.46 -0.02 17.00
CA ALA A 141 -19.68 0.49 17.62
C ALA A 141 -20.85 -0.51 17.53
N GLU A 142 -20.98 -1.21 16.40
CA GLU A 142 -21.99 -2.26 16.21
C GLU A 142 -21.72 -3.50 17.08
N LEU A 143 -20.43 -3.78 17.39
CA LEU A 143 -20.01 -4.88 18.24
C LEU A 143 -20.10 -4.57 19.74
N THR A 144 -20.12 -3.28 20.11
CA THR A 144 -20.11 -2.77 21.48
C THR A 144 -21.37 -3.09 22.30
N PRO A 145 -22.61 -3.23 21.77
CA PRO A 145 -23.75 -3.67 22.57
C PRO A 145 -23.54 -5.04 23.25
N LEU A 146 -22.57 -5.82 22.76
CA LEU A 146 -22.15 -7.09 23.33
C LEU A 146 -20.95 -6.96 24.30
N PHE A 147 -20.45 -5.74 24.52
CA PHE A 147 -19.37 -5.41 25.45
C PHE A 147 -19.84 -4.24 26.33
N PRO A 148 -20.03 -4.43 27.62
CA PRO A 148 -20.28 -3.29 28.50
C PRO A 148 -19.08 -2.34 28.44
N PRO A 149 -19.33 -0.99 28.51
CA PRO A 149 -18.23 -0.04 28.61
C PRO A 149 -17.33 -0.40 29.77
N LEU A 150 -16.01 -0.24 29.59
CA LEU A 150 -15.07 -0.33 30.70
C LEU A 150 -15.45 0.73 31.76
N GLU A 151 -16.08 0.32 32.85
CA GLU A 151 -15.89 1.05 34.10
C GLU A 151 -14.40 1.03 34.41
N LYS A 152 -13.83 2.16 34.88
CA LYS A 152 -12.40 2.23 35.20
C LYS A 152 -12.00 1.03 36.08
N GLY A 153 -11.34 0.04 35.44
CA GLY A 153 -10.90 -1.19 36.11
C GLY A 153 -11.66 -2.49 35.75
N GLY A 154 -12.59 -2.49 34.78
CA GLY A 154 -13.35 -3.66 34.35
C GLY A 154 -12.79 -4.32 33.09
N GLU A 155 -12.71 -5.65 33.12
CA GLU A 155 -12.37 -6.51 31.97
C GLU A 155 -13.48 -6.41 30.90
N GLY A 156 -13.24 -5.83 29.71
CA GLY A 156 -14.26 -5.94 28.67
C GLY A 156 -14.22 -5.02 27.46
N GLY A 157 -13.20 -4.21 27.22
CA GLY A 157 -13.08 -3.41 25.99
C GLY A 157 -11.81 -3.73 25.21
N PHE A 158 -11.87 -3.77 23.86
CA PHE A 158 -10.64 -3.83 23.05
C PHE A 158 -9.94 -2.49 23.08
N ASP A 159 -8.66 -2.52 23.44
CA ASP A 159 -7.74 -1.42 23.21
C ASP A 159 -7.30 -1.48 21.74
N ILE A 160 -7.80 -0.56 20.90
CA ILE A 160 -7.42 -0.47 19.50
C ILE A 160 -6.55 0.76 19.25
N SER A 161 -5.42 0.54 18.61
CA SER A 161 -4.52 1.61 18.14
C SER A 161 -4.32 1.52 16.64
N PHE A 162 -4.01 2.66 16.00
CA PHE A 162 -3.89 2.77 14.55
C PHE A 162 -2.48 3.18 14.14
N ILE A 163 -1.91 2.44 13.20
CA ILE A 163 -0.75 2.85 12.42
C ILE A 163 -1.29 3.35 11.08
N ASN A 164 -1.47 4.67 10.97
CA ASN A 164 -2.17 5.32 9.86
C ASN A 164 -1.24 5.99 8.84
N ASN A 165 0.05 6.08 9.15
CA ASN A 165 1.12 6.46 8.22
C ASN A 165 2.46 5.91 8.72
N TRP A 166 3.34 5.57 7.80
CA TRP A 166 4.67 5.02 8.09
C TRP A 166 5.64 5.26 6.92
N HIS A 167 5.34 6.28 6.13
CA HIS A 167 6.00 6.66 4.88
C HIS A 167 7.48 7.04 5.01
N THR A 168 7.94 7.43 6.20
CA THR A 168 9.34 7.78 6.47
C THR A 168 10.12 6.72 7.25
N HIS A 169 9.51 5.55 7.52
CA HIS A 169 10.18 4.51 8.29
C HIS A 169 11.46 4.02 7.58
N PRO A 170 12.63 4.01 8.27
CA PRO A 170 13.93 3.78 7.62
C PRO A 170 14.03 2.46 6.85
N LEU A 171 13.50 1.35 7.40
CA LEU A 171 13.54 0.05 6.74
C LEU A 171 12.66 0.02 5.50
N PHE A 172 11.49 0.69 5.51
CA PHE A 172 10.64 0.85 4.33
C PHE A 172 11.37 1.61 3.22
N LEU A 173 11.95 2.77 3.54
CA LEU A 173 12.69 3.59 2.58
C LEU A 173 13.86 2.82 1.95
N LYS A 174 14.62 2.10 2.78
CA LYS A 174 15.73 1.25 2.33
C LYS A 174 15.25 0.13 1.40
N THR A 175 14.12 -0.51 1.74
CA THR A 175 13.55 -1.60 0.93
C THR A 175 13.14 -1.09 -0.46
N VAL A 176 12.50 0.07 -0.54
CA VAL A 176 12.12 0.68 -1.83
C VAL A 176 13.38 1.09 -2.61
N ALA A 177 14.38 1.68 -1.95
CA ALA A 177 15.63 2.08 -2.59
C ALA A 177 16.37 0.89 -3.22
N GLU A 178 16.35 -0.29 -2.59
CA GLU A 178 16.94 -1.51 -3.18
C GLU A 178 16.19 -1.95 -4.43
N LYS A 179 14.86 -1.90 -4.45
CA LYS A 179 14.06 -2.18 -5.65
C LYS A 179 14.42 -1.22 -6.80
N ILE A 180 14.63 0.06 -6.48
CA ILE A 180 15.04 1.06 -7.47
C ILE A 180 16.43 0.73 -8.04
N LYS A 181 17.42 0.41 -7.19
CA LYS A 181 18.76 0.02 -7.66
C LYS A 181 18.71 -1.19 -8.59
N ASN A 182 17.90 -2.18 -8.25
CA ASN A 182 17.68 -3.35 -9.10
C ASN A 182 17.02 -2.96 -10.43
N GLY A 183 16.00 -2.09 -10.39
CA GLY A 183 15.33 -1.57 -11.59
C GLY A 183 16.28 -0.76 -12.49
N ILE A 184 17.14 0.09 -11.92
CA ILE A 184 18.16 0.83 -12.68
C ILE A 184 19.16 -0.14 -13.33
N SER A 185 19.58 -1.19 -12.63
CA SER A 185 20.52 -2.17 -13.15
C SER A 185 20.00 -2.92 -14.39
N TYR A 186 18.68 -3.02 -14.55
CA TYR A 186 18.04 -3.57 -15.75
C TYR A 186 18.47 -2.84 -17.02
N PHE A 187 18.68 -1.52 -16.94
CA PHE A 187 19.08 -0.72 -18.11
C PHE A 187 20.61 -0.77 -18.38
N SER A 188 21.42 -1.23 -17.46
CA SER A 188 22.88 -1.21 -17.59
C SER A 188 23.41 -1.86 -18.87
N PRO A 189 22.89 -2.99 -19.37
CA PRO A 189 23.30 -3.56 -20.65
C PRO A 189 22.86 -2.73 -21.87
N LEU A 190 21.83 -1.89 -21.71
CA LEU A 190 21.19 -1.12 -22.78
C LEU A 190 21.81 0.27 -22.98
N ILE A 191 22.49 0.79 -21.93
CA ILE A 191 23.13 2.09 -21.97
C ILE A 191 24.51 1.96 -22.61
N PRO A 192 24.84 2.73 -23.70
CA PRO A 192 26.12 2.70 -24.36
C PRO A 192 27.31 3.00 -23.42
N SER A 193 28.45 2.36 -23.66
CA SER A 193 29.64 2.39 -22.80
C SER A 193 30.17 3.80 -22.45
N PRO A 194 30.14 4.81 -23.34
CA PRO A 194 30.54 6.18 -22.96
C PRO A 194 29.67 6.83 -21.88
N LEU A 195 28.39 6.41 -21.79
CA LEU A 195 27.44 6.87 -20.76
C LEU A 195 27.49 6.01 -19.48
N ARG A 196 28.20 4.88 -19.52
CA ARG A 196 28.51 4.05 -18.34
C ARG A 196 29.61 4.65 -17.44
N GLY A 197 30.27 5.67 -17.91
CA GLY A 197 31.60 6.08 -17.45
C GLY A 197 31.70 6.58 -16.02
N GLU A 198 30.62 6.86 -15.31
CA GLU A 198 30.69 7.33 -13.92
C GLU A 198 29.54 6.83 -13.02
N GLY A 199 28.96 5.70 -13.33
CA GLY A 199 28.42 4.80 -12.30
C GLY A 199 27.13 5.17 -11.62
N LYS A 200 26.29 6.11 -12.13
CA LYS A 200 25.14 6.58 -11.36
C LYS A 200 23.85 6.73 -12.16
N GLY A 201 23.48 5.73 -12.97
CA GLY A 201 22.16 5.75 -13.62
C GLY A 201 21.94 6.93 -14.56
N GLU A 202 23.02 7.52 -15.09
CA GLU A 202 22.94 8.59 -16.08
C GLU A 202 22.13 8.11 -17.28
N GLY A 203 21.05 8.84 -17.55
CA GLY A 203 20.11 8.51 -18.62
C GLY A 203 18.84 7.81 -18.18
N VAL A 204 18.76 7.18 -17.01
CA VAL A 204 17.52 6.61 -16.49
C VAL A 204 16.70 7.67 -15.77
N GLN A 205 15.47 7.88 -16.23
CA GLN A 205 14.52 8.77 -15.58
C GLN A 205 13.62 7.94 -14.67
N VAL A 206 13.59 8.24 -13.38
CA VAL A 206 12.77 7.55 -12.38
C VAL A 206 11.47 8.31 -12.20
N ILE A 207 10.34 7.66 -12.47
CA ILE A 207 9.00 8.24 -12.22
C ILE A 207 8.43 7.53 -10.99
N PHE A 208 8.34 8.25 -9.87
CA PHE A 208 7.56 7.80 -8.72
C PHE A 208 6.09 8.01 -9.03
N SER A 209 5.31 6.94 -8.99
CA SER A 209 3.87 7.01 -9.27
C SER A 209 3.04 6.78 -8.02
N ALA A 210 1.97 7.56 -7.88
CA ALA A 210 1.00 7.46 -6.80
C ALA A 210 -0.42 7.69 -7.32
N HIS A 211 -1.42 7.20 -6.58
CA HIS A 211 -2.83 7.41 -6.95
C HIS A 211 -3.17 8.90 -6.91
N SER A 212 -3.83 9.40 -7.95
CA SER A 212 -4.34 10.78 -7.97
C SER A 212 -5.56 10.90 -7.06
N LEU A 213 -5.63 11.98 -6.31
CA LEU A 213 -6.77 12.30 -5.46
C LEU A 213 -7.59 13.44 -6.07
N PRO A 214 -8.93 13.47 -5.88
CA PRO A 214 -9.83 14.47 -6.48
C PRO A 214 -9.71 15.87 -5.86
N GLU A 215 -8.96 15.99 -4.78
CA GLU A 215 -8.67 17.27 -4.11
C GLU A 215 -7.17 17.40 -3.93
N LYS A 216 -6.69 18.66 -3.90
CA LYS A 216 -5.29 18.97 -3.57
C LYS A 216 -5.01 18.65 -2.10
N ASP A 217 -4.82 17.38 -1.76
CA ASP A 217 -4.40 16.95 -0.44
C ASP A 217 -2.92 17.27 -0.24
N ALA A 218 -2.65 18.49 0.28
CA ALA A 218 -1.29 18.98 0.48
C ALA A 218 -0.48 18.09 1.42
N LEU A 219 -1.13 17.44 2.40
CA LEU A 219 -0.44 16.53 3.33
C LEU A 219 0.01 15.25 2.62
N TYR A 220 -0.85 14.69 1.76
CA TYR A 220 -0.51 13.51 0.97
C TYR A 220 0.68 13.77 0.05
N VAL A 221 0.66 14.88 -0.69
CA VAL A 221 1.76 15.28 -1.58
C VAL A 221 3.04 15.53 -0.79
N LYS A 222 2.95 16.20 0.37
CA LYS A 222 4.09 16.40 1.27
C LYS A 222 4.71 15.07 1.70
N GLN A 223 3.90 14.12 2.15
CA GLN A 223 4.38 12.80 2.59
C GLN A 223 5.00 12.00 1.43
N LEU A 224 4.46 12.09 0.21
CA LEU A 224 5.10 11.49 -0.96
C LEU A 224 6.50 12.06 -1.20
N ASN A 225 6.67 13.37 -1.13
CA ASN A 225 7.98 14.01 -1.28
C ASN A 225 8.95 13.62 -0.15
N GLU A 226 8.50 13.56 1.10
CA GLU A 226 9.31 13.09 2.24
C GLU A 226 9.79 11.65 2.03
N THR A 227 8.92 10.77 1.48
CA THR A 227 9.29 9.41 1.11
C THR A 227 10.36 9.40 0.03
N ILE A 228 10.16 10.17 -1.05
CA ILE A 228 11.10 10.23 -2.17
C ILE A 228 12.45 10.74 -1.71
N GLU A 229 12.49 11.83 -0.95
CA GLU A 229 13.73 12.37 -0.36
C GLU A 229 14.43 11.35 0.54
N GLY A 230 13.64 10.61 1.34
CA GLY A 230 14.15 9.53 2.17
C GLY A 230 14.78 8.39 1.34
N ILE A 231 14.13 7.99 0.25
CA ILE A 231 14.62 6.97 -0.68
C ILE A 231 15.91 7.43 -1.37
N ILE A 232 15.96 8.69 -1.84
CA ILE A 232 17.13 9.26 -2.54
C ILE A 232 18.38 9.21 -1.66
N ARG A 233 18.26 9.42 -0.36
CA ARG A 233 19.40 9.25 0.57
C ARG A 233 20.03 7.85 0.52
N HIS A 234 19.27 6.84 0.08
CA HIS A 234 19.75 5.45 -0.05
C HIS A 234 20.12 5.07 -1.47
N THR A 235 19.54 5.70 -2.51
CA THR A 235 19.87 5.38 -3.91
C THR A 235 21.10 6.11 -4.42
N GLY A 236 21.41 7.28 -3.88
CA GLY A 236 22.32 8.27 -4.44
C GLY A 236 21.60 9.14 -5.49
N ASP A 237 22.40 9.94 -6.23
CA ASP A 237 21.86 10.87 -7.22
C ASP A 237 21.14 10.16 -8.35
N ILE A 238 19.83 10.34 -8.44
CA ILE A 238 18.96 9.86 -9.51
C ILE A 238 18.14 11.05 -10.05
N THR A 239 17.87 11.06 -11.34
CA THR A 239 16.91 12.01 -11.91
C THR A 239 15.51 11.45 -11.73
N TRP A 240 14.64 12.19 -11.06
CA TRP A 240 13.31 11.70 -10.71
C TRP A 240 12.20 12.71 -10.95
N HIS A 241 10.99 12.17 -11.07
CA HIS A 241 9.73 12.90 -11.24
C HIS A 241 8.66 12.25 -10.34
N LEU A 242 7.72 13.03 -9.82
CA LEU A 242 6.53 12.52 -9.16
C LEU A 242 5.35 12.67 -10.13
N GLY A 243 4.70 11.55 -10.44
CA GLY A 243 3.54 11.50 -11.33
C GLY A 243 2.33 10.85 -10.66
N PHE A 244 1.14 11.35 -11.01
CA PHE A 244 -0.11 10.82 -10.49
C PHE A 244 -0.82 9.98 -11.53
N GLN A 245 -1.45 8.87 -11.08
CA GLN A 245 -2.13 7.90 -11.91
C GLN A 245 -3.57 7.65 -11.46
N SER A 246 -4.32 6.90 -12.26
CA SER A 246 -5.63 6.35 -11.92
C SER A 246 -6.66 7.41 -11.56
N LYS A 247 -6.68 8.51 -12.30
CA LYS A 247 -7.69 9.57 -12.16
C LYS A 247 -9.10 8.97 -12.21
N GLY A 248 -9.87 9.19 -11.16
CA GLY A 248 -11.23 8.70 -11.08
C GLY A 248 -12.21 9.45 -11.99
N MET A 249 -13.48 9.02 -11.97
CA MET A 249 -14.53 9.59 -12.84
C MET A 249 -15.27 10.77 -12.23
N SER A 250 -14.92 11.23 -11.04
CA SER A 250 -15.57 12.39 -10.43
C SER A 250 -15.16 13.69 -11.14
N ALA A 251 -16.10 14.61 -11.30
CA ALA A 251 -15.79 15.96 -11.76
C ALA A 251 -14.99 16.69 -10.67
N GLY A 252 -13.88 17.33 -11.04
CA GLY A 252 -13.03 18.08 -10.11
C GLY A 252 -11.60 18.19 -10.62
N GLU A 253 -10.80 18.98 -9.91
CA GLU A 253 -9.36 19.04 -10.12
C GLU A 253 -8.70 17.84 -9.44
N TRP A 254 -7.79 17.20 -10.15
CA TRP A 254 -7.02 16.05 -9.70
C TRP A 254 -5.54 16.43 -9.54
N LEU A 255 -4.80 15.67 -8.76
CA LEU A 255 -3.37 15.90 -8.59
C LEU A 255 -2.63 15.74 -9.93
N GLU A 256 -1.69 16.64 -10.18
CA GLU A 256 -0.84 16.70 -11.37
C GLU A 256 0.64 16.87 -10.95
N PRO A 257 1.61 16.61 -11.86
CA PRO A 257 1.45 16.10 -13.24
C PRO A 257 0.99 14.65 -13.31
N THR A 258 0.33 14.26 -14.39
CA THR A 258 0.01 12.85 -14.65
C THR A 258 1.24 12.09 -15.12
N VAL A 259 1.26 10.76 -14.95
CA VAL A 259 2.34 9.91 -15.49
C VAL A 259 2.43 10.06 -17.02
N ASP A 260 1.29 10.10 -17.72
CA ASP A 260 1.25 10.29 -19.17
C ASP A 260 1.95 11.60 -19.60
N SER A 261 1.62 12.73 -18.94
CA SER A 261 2.23 14.02 -19.28
C SER A 261 3.74 14.07 -19.02
N ILE A 262 4.22 13.29 -18.03
CA ILE A 262 5.67 13.14 -17.79
C ILE A 262 6.31 12.30 -18.88
N LEU A 263 5.68 11.21 -19.32
CA LEU A 263 6.19 10.38 -20.42
C LEU A 263 6.33 11.16 -21.71
N ASP A 264 5.30 11.94 -22.06
CA ASP A 264 5.30 12.83 -23.24
C ASP A 264 6.48 13.80 -23.19
N LYS A 265 6.60 14.53 -22.08
CA LYS A 265 7.68 15.50 -21.89
C LYS A 265 9.07 14.86 -21.94
N LEU A 266 9.26 13.71 -21.32
CA LEU A 266 10.56 13.02 -21.32
C LEU A 266 10.93 12.54 -22.74
N SER A 267 9.95 12.12 -23.54
CA SER A 267 10.17 11.79 -24.94
C SER A 267 10.58 13.02 -25.77
N GLU A 268 9.89 14.17 -25.60
CA GLU A 268 10.22 15.44 -26.23
C GLU A 268 11.62 15.93 -25.84
N ASP A 269 12.03 15.74 -24.58
CA ASP A 269 13.35 16.07 -24.05
C ASP A 269 14.46 15.05 -24.50
N GLY A 270 14.13 14.10 -25.38
CA GLY A 270 15.08 13.11 -25.92
C GLY A 270 15.54 12.07 -24.91
N LYS A 271 14.83 11.89 -23.78
CA LYS A 271 15.13 10.83 -22.82
C LYS A 271 14.73 9.48 -23.41
N LYS A 272 15.31 8.40 -22.89
CA LYS A 272 15.11 7.07 -23.50
C LYS A 272 14.73 5.99 -22.48
N TYR A 273 15.27 6.05 -21.29
CA TYR A 273 15.16 4.98 -20.29
C TYR A 273 14.27 5.42 -19.13
N ILE A 274 13.15 4.75 -18.93
CA ILE A 274 12.14 5.10 -17.94
C ILE A 274 11.96 3.96 -16.94
N LEU A 275 12.19 4.27 -15.66
CA LEU A 275 11.89 3.38 -14.54
C LEU A 275 10.69 3.93 -13.78
N ILE A 276 9.56 3.21 -13.76
CA ILE A 276 8.43 3.56 -12.89
C ILE A 276 8.54 2.84 -11.55
N VAL A 277 8.29 3.59 -10.48
CA VAL A 277 8.30 3.15 -9.08
C VAL A 277 6.94 3.45 -8.47
N PRO A 278 6.06 2.44 -8.26
CA PRO A 278 4.73 2.65 -7.68
C PRO A 278 4.82 2.92 -6.17
N VAL A 279 5.30 4.11 -5.77
CA VAL A 279 5.57 4.46 -4.37
C VAL A 279 4.30 4.59 -3.51
N GLY A 280 3.15 4.84 -4.14
CA GLY A 280 1.84 4.91 -3.47
C GLY A 280 1.23 3.55 -3.14
N PHE A 281 1.83 2.44 -3.60
CA PHE A 281 1.31 1.08 -3.45
C PHE A 281 2.37 0.14 -2.89
N VAL A 282 1.95 -0.73 -1.98
CA VAL A 282 2.84 -1.75 -1.41
C VAL A 282 2.63 -3.13 -2.01
N SER A 283 1.52 -3.33 -2.72
CA SER A 283 1.13 -4.62 -3.31
C SER A 283 0.66 -4.44 -4.75
N ASP A 284 0.92 -5.43 -5.59
CA ASP A 284 0.35 -5.47 -6.93
C ASP A 284 -1.19 -5.53 -6.85
N ASN A 285 -1.82 -4.71 -7.67
CA ASN A 285 -3.27 -4.55 -7.75
C ASN A 285 -3.66 -4.17 -9.18
N ILE A 286 -4.95 -3.89 -9.42
CA ILE A 286 -5.43 -3.53 -10.76
C ILE A 286 -4.70 -2.30 -11.34
N GLU A 287 -4.34 -1.32 -10.51
CA GLU A 287 -3.70 -0.08 -10.98
C GLU A 287 -2.24 -0.29 -11.34
N THR A 288 -1.50 -1.15 -10.62
CA THR A 288 -0.13 -1.49 -10.99
C THR A 288 -0.09 -2.39 -12.23
N LEU A 289 -0.97 -3.38 -12.30
CA LEU A 289 -0.96 -4.36 -13.38
C LEU A 289 -1.61 -3.86 -14.68
N TYR A 290 -2.65 -3.03 -14.58
CA TYR A 290 -3.32 -2.49 -15.75
C TYR A 290 -2.76 -1.13 -16.16
N ASP A 291 -2.78 -0.12 -15.25
CA ASP A 291 -2.39 1.24 -15.64
C ASP A 291 -0.89 1.30 -15.92
N ILE A 292 -0.03 0.66 -15.09
CA ILE A 292 1.43 0.74 -15.30
C ILE A 292 1.92 -0.29 -16.31
N ASP A 293 1.62 -1.60 -16.10
CA ASP A 293 2.23 -2.68 -16.88
C ASP A 293 1.63 -2.82 -18.28
N ILE A 294 0.41 -2.28 -18.52
CA ILE A 294 -0.23 -2.30 -19.85
C ILE A 294 -0.25 -0.90 -20.42
N ILE A 295 -0.98 0.04 -19.83
CA ILE A 295 -1.24 1.35 -20.45
C ILE A 295 0.04 2.19 -20.57
N TYR A 296 0.72 2.48 -19.46
CA TYR A 296 1.93 3.32 -19.51
C TYR A 296 3.08 2.65 -20.26
N LYS A 297 3.17 1.32 -20.21
CA LYS A 297 4.14 0.58 -20.99
C LYS A 297 3.87 0.71 -22.51
N GLU A 298 2.61 0.64 -22.94
CA GLU A 298 2.23 0.85 -24.34
C GLU A 298 2.45 2.30 -24.76
N THR A 299 2.06 3.27 -23.93
CA THR A 299 2.34 4.71 -24.15
C THR A 299 3.84 4.94 -24.32
N ALA A 300 4.65 4.47 -23.39
CA ALA A 300 6.11 4.62 -23.46
C ALA A 300 6.67 4.00 -24.74
N LYS A 301 6.21 2.80 -25.12
CA LYS A 301 6.61 2.15 -26.37
C LYS A 301 6.25 2.98 -27.61
N SER A 302 5.05 3.57 -27.65
CA SER A 302 4.61 4.43 -28.78
C SER A 302 5.46 5.68 -28.90
N LEU A 303 5.98 6.19 -27.78
CA LEU A 303 6.90 7.33 -27.68
C LEU A 303 8.37 6.95 -27.93
N GLY A 304 8.69 5.69 -28.21
CA GLY A 304 10.05 5.22 -28.42
C GLY A 304 10.89 5.10 -27.14
N LEU A 305 10.26 5.13 -25.97
CA LEU A 305 10.90 4.99 -24.68
C LEU A 305 11.11 3.50 -24.31
N ILE A 306 12.20 3.21 -23.61
CA ILE A 306 12.46 1.90 -23.02
C ILE A 306 11.99 1.93 -21.57
N PHE A 307 10.96 1.15 -21.29
CA PHE A 307 10.21 1.18 -20.06
C PHE A 307 10.47 -0.03 -19.18
N HIS A 308 10.65 0.20 -17.89
CA HIS A 308 10.66 -0.83 -16.86
C HIS A 308 9.93 -0.35 -15.61
N ARG A 309 9.30 -1.28 -14.87
CA ARG A 309 8.68 -1.01 -13.56
C ARG A 309 9.44 -1.79 -12.48
N THR A 310 9.69 -1.16 -11.33
CA THR A 310 10.16 -1.91 -10.18
C THR A 310 9.11 -2.91 -9.72
N GLU A 311 9.53 -4.06 -9.23
CA GLU A 311 8.59 -4.95 -8.54
C GLU A 311 7.95 -4.22 -7.36
N SER A 312 6.66 -4.49 -7.11
CA SER A 312 5.99 -4.07 -5.88
C SER A 312 6.62 -4.76 -4.66
N LEU A 313 6.40 -4.22 -3.47
CA LEU A 313 6.96 -4.80 -2.25
C LEU A 313 6.36 -6.17 -1.94
N ASN A 314 5.07 -6.34 -2.19
CA ASN A 314 4.32 -7.57 -1.99
C ASN A 314 4.62 -8.21 -0.61
N ASP A 315 4.89 -9.49 -0.56
CA ASP A 315 5.29 -10.24 0.63
C ASP A 315 6.82 -10.42 0.75
N SER A 316 7.60 -9.51 0.14
CA SER A 316 9.06 -9.61 0.18
C SER A 316 9.60 -9.57 1.61
N PRO A 317 10.61 -10.40 1.96
CA PRO A 317 11.09 -10.54 3.35
C PRO A 317 11.47 -9.19 4.00
N LYS A 318 12.15 -8.31 3.28
CA LYS A 318 12.55 -6.99 3.80
C LYS A 318 11.36 -6.06 4.07
N PHE A 319 10.30 -6.17 3.28
CA PHE A 319 9.09 -5.41 3.55
C PHE A 319 8.34 -5.95 4.78
N ILE A 320 8.28 -7.27 4.95
CA ILE A 320 7.70 -7.90 6.14
C ILE A 320 8.50 -7.52 7.41
N GLU A 321 9.83 -7.53 7.33
CA GLU A 321 10.72 -7.05 8.40
C GLU A 321 10.44 -5.57 8.74
N SER A 322 10.22 -4.74 7.72
CA SER A 322 9.85 -3.33 7.91
C SER A 322 8.51 -3.18 8.64
N LEU A 323 7.48 -3.91 8.23
CA LEU A 323 6.17 -3.90 8.90
C LEU A 323 6.26 -4.38 10.36
N ALA A 324 7.03 -5.43 10.61
CA ALA A 324 7.23 -5.93 11.96
C ALA A 324 7.93 -4.90 12.87
N ALA A 325 8.93 -4.18 12.34
CA ALA A 325 9.60 -3.11 13.06
C ALA A 325 8.64 -1.95 13.38
N ILE A 326 7.86 -1.49 12.41
CA ILE A 326 6.83 -0.44 12.58
C ILE A 326 5.84 -0.81 13.68
N ILE A 327 5.36 -2.05 13.70
CA ILE A 327 4.41 -2.52 14.71
C ILE A 327 5.06 -2.58 16.09
N ARG A 328 6.29 -3.08 16.18
CA ARG A 328 7.02 -3.16 17.45
C ARG A 328 7.31 -1.77 18.03
N GLU A 329 7.75 -0.83 17.22
CA GLU A 329 7.98 0.56 17.62
C GLU A 329 6.69 1.25 18.09
N HIS A 330 5.58 1.05 17.36
CA HIS A 330 4.28 1.56 17.76
C HIS A 330 3.85 1.02 19.13
N LEU A 331 4.00 -0.27 19.38
CA LEU A 331 3.68 -0.89 20.67
C LEU A 331 4.57 -0.39 21.80
N GLN A 332 5.83 -0.04 21.54
CA GLN A 332 6.73 0.58 22.53
C GLN A 332 6.29 1.98 22.94
N GLN A 333 5.71 2.74 22.03
CA GLN A 333 5.20 4.10 22.31
C GLN A 333 3.90 4.11 23.15
N LEU A 334 3.21 2.97 23.22
CA LEU A 334 1.95 2.83 23.99
C LEU A 334 2.17 2.38 25.45
N ILE A 335 3.42 2.14 25.84
CA ILE A 335 3.84 1.74 27.20
C ILE A 335 4.30 2.96 27.97
#